data_4e7fd2f69f06592542318d1ace39af57
#
_entry.id   4e7fd2f69f06592542318d1ace39af57
#
_cell.length_a   1.000
_cell.length_b   1.000
_cell.length_c   1.000
_cell.angle_alpha   90.00
_cell.angle_beta   90.00
_cell.angle_gamma   90.00
#
_symmetry.space_group_name_H-M   'P 1'
#
loop_
_entity.id
_entity.type
_entity.pdbx_description
1 polymer ?
#
loop_
_entity_poly.entity_id
_entity_poly.type
_entity_poly.pdbx_seq_one_letter_code
_entity_poly.pdbx_strand_id
1 'polypeptide(L)'
;MMSKSQTTTDPDWLHNSHAGELLVSEFMDPIGLTDETLAASLGIAPARLRAVIAGEQPMDADLDLRLARYFRMSEGFFLGLQLDFELMEAKRALNGELDRILPRAA
;
A
#
# COMPACT_ATOMS: atom_id res chain seq x y z
N MET A 1 -23.45 -18.64 6.59
CA MET A 1 -23.25 -18.13 6.35
C MET A 1 -22.90 -17.42 5.96
N MET A 2 -22.83 -17.51 5.93
CA MET A 2 -22.54 -16.84 5.51
C MET A 2 -22.00 -16.31 5.15
N SER A 3 -21.86 -16.44 5.17
CA SER A 3 -21.45 -15.93 4.79
C SER A 3 -20.96 -15.23 4.45
N LYS A 4 -20.74 -15.64 4.46
CA LYS A 4 -20.19 -14.77 4.12
C LYS A 4 -20.54 -13.47 3.82
N SER A 5 -21.15 -13.26 3.66
CA SER A 5 -21.47 -12.02 3.39
C SER A 5 -21.40 -11.13 4.50
N GLN A 6 -21.25 -11.55 5.53
CA GLN A 6 -20.92 -10.76 6.53
C GLN A 6 -19.73 -10.02 6.36
N THR A 7 -19.20 -10.01 5.24
CA THR A 7 -18.04 -9.22 4.97
C THR A 7 -18.22 -7.77 5.27
N THR A 8 -19.47 -7.27 5.26
CA THR A 8 -19.70 -5.87 5.56
C THR A 8 -19.41 -5.54 7.02
N THR A 9 -19.32 -6.54 7.89
CA THR A 9 -18.98 -6.29 9.28
C THR A 9 -17.55 -6.69 9.59
N ASP A 10 -16.81 -7.16 8.58
CA ASP A 10 -15.42 -7.54 8.73
C ASP A 10 -14.58 -6.28 8.91
N PRO A 11 -13.80 -6.17 10.00
CA PRO A 11 -12.92 -4.99 10.16
C PRO A 11 -11.97 -4.78 9.00
N ASP A 12 -11.51 -5.84 8.36
CA ASP A 12 -10.60 -5.71 7.23
C ASP A 12 -11.26 -5.03 6.04
N TRP A 13 -12.58 -5.17 5.92
CA TRP A 13 -13.30 -4.48 4.85
C TRP A 13 -13.23 -2.97 5.03
N LEU A 14 -13.21 -2.49 6.28
CA LEU A 14 -13.14 -1.06 6.57
C LEU A 14 -11.72 -0.54 6.56
N HIS A 15 -10.76 -1.40 6.80
CA HIS A 15 -9.36 -0.98 6.85
C HIS A 15 -8.78 -0.90 5.45
N ASN A 16 -8.06 0.18 5.18
CA ASN A 16 -7.39 0.36 3.92
C ASN A 16 -5.89 0.38 4.20
N SER A 17 -5.22 -0.71 3.89
CA SER A 17 -3.79 -0.86 4.16
C SER A 17 -2.96 -0.07 3.15
N HIS A 18 -2.06 0.77 3.65
CA HIS A 18 -1.13 1.45 2.76
C HIS A 18 0.03 0.53 2.39
N ALA A 19 0.84 0.96 1.42
CA ALA A 19 1.91 0.12 0.88
C ALA A 19 2.92 -0.31 1.94
N GLY A 20 3.21 0.56 2.92
CA GLY A 20 4.14 0.23 4.00
C GLY A 20 3.65 -0.90 4.89
N GLU A 21 2.35 -0.90 5.20
CA GLU A 21 1.77 -2.00 5.98
C GLU A 21 1.85 -3.32 5.23
N LEU A 22 1.54 -3.30 3.93
CA LEU A 22 1.58 -4.50 3.11
C LEU A 22 3.01 -4.99 2.92
N LEU A 23 3.97 -4.09 2.83
CA LEU A 23 5.38 -4.46 2.78
C LEU A 23 5.75 -5.28 4.01
N VAL A 24 5.34 -4.84 5.19
CA VAL A 24 5.64 -5.56 6.42
C VAL A 24 4.91 -6.90 6.46
N SER A 25 3.60 -6.91 6.28
CA SER A 25 2.81 -8.11 6.49
C SER A 25 3.05 -9.18 5.43
N GLU A 26 3.28 -8.78 4.18
CA GLU A 26 3.37 -9.73 3.08
C GLU A 26 4.80 -10.08 2.67
N PHE A 27 5.76 -9.20 2.94
CA PHE A 27 7.12 -9.39 2.46
C PHE A 27 8.17 -9.49 3.56
N MET A 28 8.02 -8.78 4.66
CA MET A 28 9.03 -8.76 5.71
C MET A 28 8.76 -9.80 6.80
N ASP A 29 7.56 -9.78 7.38
CA ASP A 29 7.21 -10.69 8.48
C ASP A 29 7.35 -12.16 8.10
N PRO A 30 6.90 -12.61 6.92
CA PRO A 30 6.99 -14.03 6.59
C PRO A 30 8.40 -14.59 6.60
N ILE A 31 9.42 -13.76 6.39
CA ILE A 31 10.81 -14.23 6.38
C ILE A 31 11.62 -13.63 7.52
N GLY A 32 10.97 -12.98 8.47
CA GLY A 32 11.65 -12.41 9.63
C GLY A 32 12.63 -11.30 9.29
N LEU A 33 12.35 -10.54 8.23
CA LEU A 33 13.23 -9.47 7.76
C LEU A 33 13.00 -8.21 8.56
N THR A 34 14.07 -7.62 9.11
CA THR A 34 13.96 -6.39 9.87
C THR A 34 14.10 -5.18 8.98
N ASP A 35 13.62 -4.02 9.46
CA ASP A 35 13.74 -2.79 8.70
C ASP A 35 15.21 -2.38 8.51
N GLU A 36 16.06 -2.58 9.50
CA GLU A 36 17.49 -2.27 9.36
C GLU A 36 18.14 -3.12 8.28
N THR A 37 17.89 -4.44 8.29
CA THR A 37 18.45 -5.33 7.29
C THR A 37 17.95 -5.00 5.90
N LEU A 38 16.67 -4.76 5.78
CA LEU A 38 16.10 -4.43 4.47
C LEU A 38 16.65 -3.10 3.96
N ALA A 39 16.69 -2.07 4.80
CA ALA A 39 17.21 -0.77 4.40
C ALA A 39 18.65 -0.88 3.91
N ALA A 40 19.49 -1.65 4.64
CA ALA A 40 20.86 -1.85 4.22
C ALA A 40 20.94 -2.53 2.85
N SER A 41 20.10 -3.54 2.63
CA SER A 41 20.08 -4.26 1.34
C SER A 41 19.59 -3.37 0.20
N LEU A 42 18.72 -2.40 0.51
CA LEU A 42 18.20 -1.48 -0.50
C LEU A 42 19.13 -0.27 -0.71
N GLY A 43 20.11 -0.08 0.16
CA GLY A 43 21.00 1.07 0.08
C GLY A 43 20.34 2.38 0.48
N ILE A 44 19.42 2.34 1.45
CA ILE A 44 18.73 3.53 1.94
C ILE A 44 18.86 3.63 3.45
N ALA A 45 18.61 4.83 3.98
CA ALA A 45 18.62 5.03 5.42
C ALA A 45 17.45 4.29 6.07
N PRO A 46 17.66 3.62 7.22
CA PRO A 46 16.55 2.96 7.91
C PRO A 46 15.41 3.90 8.25
N ALA A 47 15.71 5.17 8.57
CA ALA A 47 14.67 6.15 8.91
C ALA A 47 13.71 6.38 7.74
N ARG A 48 14.22 6.37 6.51
CA ARG A 48 13.40 6.54 5.33
C ARG A 48 12.42 5.36 5.19
N LEU A 49 12.94 4.15 5.37
CA LEU A 49 12.09 2.95 5.27
C LEU A 49 11.05 2.94 6.37
N ARG A 50 11.43 3.29 7.60
CA ARG A 50 10.48 3.33 8.73
C ARG A 50 9.37 4.33 8.51
N ALA A 51 9.68 5.48 7.90
CA ALA A 51 8.66 6.49 7.62
C ALA A 51 7.60 5.96 6.65
N VAL A 52 8.00 5.18 5.66
CA VAL A 52 7.05 4.56 4.72
C VAL A 52 6.25 3.47 5.43
N ILE A 53 6.91 2.65 6.24
CA ILE A 53 6.24 1.58 7.01
C ILE A 53 5.19 2.19 7.95
N ALA A 54 5.50 3.32 8.58
CA ALA A 54 4.59 3.99 9.50
C ALA A 54 3.48 4.77 8.78
N GLY A 55 3.55 4.91 7.47
CA GLY A 55 2.56 5.68 6.73
C GLY A 55 2.78 7.18 6.78
N GLU A 56 3.95 7.62 7.28
CA GLU A 56 4.30 9.05 7.36
C GLU A 56 4.78 9.58 6.03
N GLN A 57 5.30 8.70 5.17
CA GLN A 57 5.75 9.02 3.83
C GLN A 57 5.14 8.01 2.87
N PRO A 58 4.72 8.42 1.68
CA PRO A 58 4.18 7.47 0.71
C PRO A 58 5.29 6.65 0.07
N MET A 59 4.92 5.48 -0.46
CA MET A 59 5.80 4.72 -1.33
C MET A 59 6.05 5.55 -2.58
N ASP A 60 7.31 5.71 -2.98
CA ASP A 60 7.65 6.47 -4.16
C ASP A 60 8.35 5.60 -5.20
N ALA A 61 8.62 6.17 -6.37
CA ALA A 61 9.18 5.42 -7.49
C ALA A 61 10.58 4.87 -7.17
N ASP A 62 11.41 5.66 -6.51
CA ASP A 62 12.76 5.21 -6.17
C ASP A 62 12.71 4.00 -5.25
N LEU A 63 11.88 4.05 -4.22
CA LEU A 63 11.76 2.95 -3.28
C LEU A 63 11.11 1.73 -3.95
N ASP A 64 10.12 1.95 -4.81
CA ASP A 64 9.50 0.86 -5.57
C ASP A 64 10.56 0.10 -6.38
N LEU A 65 11.41 0.81 -7.10
CA LEU A 65 12.42 0.16 -7.94
C LEU A 65 13.40 -0.66 -7.10
N ARG A 66 13.79 -0.14 -5.94
CA ARG A 66 14.71 -0.85 -5.06
C ARG A 66 14.06 -2.11 -4.47
N LEU A 67 12.83 -1.98 -4.02
CA LEU A 67 12.08 -3.11 -3.46
C LEU A 67 11.77 -4.16 -4.52
N ALA A 68 11.39 -3.72 -5.71
CA ALA A 68 11.09 -4.63 -6.80
C ALA A 68 12.32 -5.45 -7.17
N ARG A 69 13.49 -4.81 -7.20
CA ARG A 69 14.73 -5.52 -7.49
C ARG A 69 15.05 -6.53 -6.40
N TYR A 70 14.92 -6.12 -5.13
CA TYR A 70 15.26 -6.99 -4.01
C TYR A 70 14.33 -8.19 -3.92
N PHE A 71 13.02 -7.97 -4.04
CA PHE A 71 12.03 -9.04 -3.92
C PHE A 71 11.69 -9.72 -5.25
N ARG A 72 12.32 -9.30 -6.34
CA ARG A 72 12.09 -9.87 -7.68
C ARG A 72 10.64 -9.72 -8.12
N MET A 73 10.12 -8.52 -7.91
CA MET A 73 8.77 -8.17 -8.35
C MET A 73 8.87 -7.26 -9.58
N SER A 74 7.76 -7.08 -10.26
CA SER A 74 7.70 -6.16 -11.39
C SER A 74 7.87 -4.73 -10.91
N GLU A 75 8.56 -3.91 -11.70
CA GLU A 75 8.65 -2.48 -11.43
C GLU A 75 7.25 -1.90 -11.42
N GLY A 76 6.96 -1.09 -10.43
CA GLY A 76 5.64 -0.51 -10.23
C GLY A 76 4.73 -1.29 -9.31
N PHE A 77 5.15 -2.50 -8.88
CA PHE A 77 4.30 -3.32 -8.02
C PHE A 77 3.98 -2.60 -6.70
N PHE A 78 5.00 -2.06 -6.04
CA PHE A 78 4.80 -1.40 -4.75
C PHE A 78 4.13 -0.03 -4.92
N LEU A 79 4.41 0.68 -6.01
CA LEU A 79 3.68 1.90 -6.33
C LEU A 79 2.20 1.61 -6.58
N GLY A 80 1.91 0.46 -7.19
CA GLY A 80 0.53 0.05 -7.39
C GLY A 80 -0.22 -0.13 -6.09
N LEU A 81 0.44 -0.70 -5.08
CA LEU A 81 -0.17 -0.84 -3.75
C LEU A 81 -0.46 0.54 -3.14
N GLN A 82 0.46 1.48 -3.30
CA GLN A 82 0.28 2.84 -2.81
C GLN A 82 -0.88 3.52 -3.55
N LEU A 83 -0.94 3.36 -4.87
CA LEU A 83 -2.00 3.96 -5.67
C LEU A 83 -3.37 3.41 -5.27
N ASP A 84 -3.47 2.10 -5.07
CA ASP A 84 -4.72 1.48 -4.63
C ASP A 84 -5.18 2.06 -3.30
N PHE A 85 -4.25 2.25 -2.38
CA PHE A 85 -4.55 2.88 -1.09
C PHE A 85 -5.08 4.29 -1.29
N GLU A 86 -4.39 5.09 -2.09
CA GLU A 86 -4.76 6.50 -2.31
C GLU A 86 -6.11 6.63 -2.99
N LEU A 87 -6.39 5.75 -3.97
CA LEU A 87 -7.68 5.77 -4.64
C LEU A 87 -8.83 5.45 -3.68
N MET A 88 -8.62 4.47 -2.81
CA MET A 88 -9.65 4.11 -1.84
C MET A 88 -9.90 5.25 -0.85
N GLU A 89 -8.82 5.89 -0.37
CA GLU A 89 -8.96 7.01 0.55
C GLU A 89 -9.65 8.19 -0.12
N ALA A 90 -9.33 8.47 -1.37
CA ALA A 90 -9.97 9.53 -2.11
C ALA A 90 -11.45 9.25 -2.34
N LYS A 91 -11.80 8.01 -2.66
CA LYS A 91 -13.20 7.64 -2.84
C LYS A 91 -14.00 7.83 -1.57
N ARG A 92 -13.41 7.45 -0.43
CA ARG A 92 -14.08 7.63 0.86
C ARG A 92 -14.26 9.11 1.19
N ALA A 93 -13.24 9.91 0.91
CA ALA A 93 -13.29 11.34 1.18
C ALA A 93 -14.31 12.04 0.31
N LEU A 94 -14.46 11.62 -0.95
CA LEU A 94 -15.42 12.22 -1.87
C LEU A 94 -16.87 11.86 -1.53
N ASN A 95 -17.07 10.72 -0.90
CA ASN A 95 -18.36 10.35 -0.31
C ASN A 95 -19.57 10.66 -1.21
N GLY A 96 -19.56 10.13 -2.42
CA GLY A 96 -20.68 10.28 -3.36
C GLY A 96 -20.60 11.49 -4.26
N GLU A 97 -19.62 12.37 -4.06
CA GLU A 97 -19.52 13.53 -4.92
C GLU A 97 -19.24 13.18 -6.38
N LEU A 98 -18.63 12.03 -6.61
CA LEU A 98 -18.35 11.58 -7.98
C LEU A 98 -19.64 11.39 -8.78
N ASP A 99 -20.73 11.03 -8.11
CA ASP A 99 -22.00 10.84 -8.80
C ASP A 99 -22.55 12.13 -9.39
N ARG A 100 -22.06 13.26 -8.92
CA ARG A 100 -22.47 14.57 -9.45
C ARG A 100 -21.74 14.94 -10.73
N ILE A 101 -20.66 14.22 -11.04
CA ILE A 101 -19.89 14.48 -12.24
C ILE A 101 -20.51 13.68 -13.38
N LEU A 102 -21.07 14.41 -14.33
CA LEU A 102 -21.66 13.76 -15.49
C LEU A 102 -20.59 13.50 -16.52
N PRO A 103 -20.44 12.24 -16.96
CA PRO A 103 -19.47 11.95 -18.01
C PRO A 103 -19.74 12.77 -19.25
N ARG A 104 -18.68 13.20 -19.90
CA ARG A 104 -18.82 13.96 -21.14
C ARG A 104 -19.42 13.05 -22.22
N ALA A 105 -20.34 13.58 -23.00
CA ALA A 105 -20.91 12.83 -24.12
C ALA A 105 -19.82 12.55 -25.16
N ALA A 106 -19.84 11.34 -25.73
CA ALA A 106 -18.83 10.90 -26.68
C ALA A 106 -18.96 11.61 -28.02
#